data_51e1eeca99da6e273a847e023359b1cb
#
_entry.id   51e1eeca99da6e273a847e023359b1cb
#
_cell.length_a   1.000
_cell.length_b   1.000
_cell.length_c   1.000
_cell.angle_alpha   90.00
_cell.angle_beta   90.00
_cell.angle_gamma   90.00
#
_symmetry.space_group_name_H-M   'P 1'
#
loop_
_entity.id
_entity.type
_entity.pdbx_description
1 polymer ?
#
loop_
_entity_poly.entity_id
_entity_poly.type
_entity_poly.pdbx_seq_one_letter_code
_entity_poly.pdbx_strand_id
1 'polypeptide(L)'
;MSNEHGPALNVTAADIYLDAAATTPPLPGVIEAIQRVQQTAWGNPSSLHHSGLLAAEALERSRLTIAQHLGATPTDLICTSGATESVHLALLGCLNRQPPGRLVISAVEHTAVTAAAAQLNALGWQVEFWPVDHQGMVRLDQL
;
A
#
# COMPACT_ATOMS: atom_id res chain seq x y z
N MET A 1 33.72 -19.05 -10.07
CA MET A 1 32.96 -17.82 -9.83
C MET A 1 32.64 -17.80 -8.36
N SER A 2 33.43 -17.05 -7.61
CA SER A 2 33.30 -16.92 -6.15
C SER A 2 32.10 -16.03 -5.82
N ASN A 3 31.11 -16.61 -5.15
CA ASN A 3 29.96 -15.89 -4.59
C ASN A 3 30.46 -15.10 -3.36
N GLU A 4 30.86 -13.87 -3.55
CA GLU A 4 31.09 -12.95 -2.43
C GLU A 4 29.72 -12.51 -1.89
N HIS A 5 29.26 -13.21 -0.87
CA HIS A 5 28.20 -12.73 -0.02
C HIS A 5 28.77 -11.54 0.75
N GLY A 6 28.23 -10.35 0.52
CA GLY A 6 28.54 -9.18 1.31
C GLY A 6 28.31 -9.47 2.80
N PRO A 7 28.93 -8.70 3.73
CA PRO A 7 28.84 -8.95 5.17
C PRO A 7 27.37 -8.97 5.59
N ALA A 8 26.94 -10.08 6.18
CA ALA A 8 25.64 -10.16 6.83
C ALA A 8 25.59 -9.08 7.91
N LEU A 9 24.64 -8.15 7.80
CA LEU A 9 24.37 -7.20 8.86
C LEU A 9 23.89 -7.99 10.09
N ASN A 10 24.77 -8.19 11.05
CA ASN A 10 24.42 -8.75 12.36
C ASN A 10 23.59 -7.71 13.11
N VAL A 11 22.28 -7.80 13.02
CA VAL A 11 21.36 -7.11 13.92
C VAL A 11 21.52 -7.81 15.28
N THR A 12 22.27 -7.20 16.20
CA THR A 12 22.43 -7.72 17.56
C THR A 12 21.13 -7.50 18.32
N ALA A 13 20.82 -8.41 19.25
CA ALA A 13 19.57 -8.40 20.06
C ALA A 13 19.40 -7.17 21.00
N ALA A 14 20.21 -6.14 20.82
CA ALA A 14 20.23 -4.91 21.62
C ALA A 14 19.68 -3.67 20.90
N ASP A 15 19.32 -3.78 19.61
CA ASP A 15 18.82 -2.63 18.86
C ASP A 15 17.35 -2.35 19.20
N ILE A 16 17.09 -1.19 19.79
CA ILE A 16 15.73 -0.72 20.04
C ILE A 16 15.21 -0.12 18.75
N TYR A 17 14.27 -0.80 18.08
CA TYR A 17 13.63 -0.31 16.87
C TYR A 17 12.42 0.57 17.21
N LEU A 18 12.48 1.86 16.83
CA LEU A 18 11.46 2.86 17.16
C LEU A 18 10.73 3.41 15.91
N ASP A 19 10.99 2.84 14.75
CA ASP A 19 10.41 3.32 13.46
C ASP A 19 9.33 2.37 12.92
N ALA A 20 8.48 1.86 13.80
CA ALA A 20 7.38 0.97 13.41
C ALA A 20 6.34 1.63 12.48
N ALA A 21 6.33 2.96 12.40
CA ALA A 21 5.48 3.69 11.46
C ALA A 21 5.95 3.53 10.00
N ALA A 22 7.25 3.35 9.78
CA ALA A 22 7.79 3.12 8.44
C ALA A 22 7.60 1.67 8.00
N THR A 23 7.97 0.71 8.85
CA THR A 23 7.82 -0.72 8.59
C THR A 23 7.96 -1.51 9.88
N THR A 24 7.53 -2.78 9.85
CA THR A 24 7.71 -3.71 10.97
C THR A 24 8.24 -5.05 10.44
N PRO A 25 8.96 -5.83 11.25
CA PRO A 25 9.32 -7.19 10.89
C PRO A 25 8.07 -8.01 10.58
N PRO A 26 8.08 -8.83 9.52
CA PRO A 26 6.95 -9.71 9.25
C PRO A 26 6.80 -10.75 10.37
N LEU A 27 5.57 -11.08 10.71
CA LEU A 27 5.29 -12.16 11.66
C LEU A 27 5.82 -13.51 11.10
N PRO A 28 6.29 -14.44 11.94
CA PRO A 28 6.78 -15.74 11.48
C PRO A 28 5.83 -16.47 10.55
N GLY A 29 4.53 -16.51 10.88
CA GLY A 29 3.50 -17.13 10.04
C GLY A 29 3.34 -16.47 8.66
N VAL A 30 3.66 -15.17 8.52
CA VAL A 30 3.66 -14.48 7.22
C VAL A 30 4.85 -14.96 6.37
N ILE A 31 6.03 -15.09 6.98
CA ILE A 31 7.24 -15.61 6.30
C ILE A 31 6.97 -17.03 5.78
N GLU A 32 6.40 -17.89 6.63
CA GLU A 32 6.04 -19.27 6.27
C GLU A 32 5.00 -19.31 5.15
N ALA A 33 3.99 -18.43 5.18
CA ALA A 33 2.97 -18.36 4.14
C ALA A 33 3.57 -17.93 2.79
N ILE A 34 4.44 -16.92 2.78
CA ILE A 34 5.16 -16.48 1.58
C ILE A 34 5.99 -17.62 1.00
N GLN A 35 6.79 -18.27 1.83
CA GLN A 35 7.64 -19.39 1.42
C GLN A 35 6.80 -20.54 0.83
N ARG A 36 5.69 -20.90 1.46
CA ARG A 36 4.78 -21.95 0.99
C ARG A 36 4.21 -21.61 -0.39
N VAL A 37 3.70 -20.39 -0.58
CA VAL A 37 3.13 -19.97 -1.86
C VAL A 37 4.19 -19.99 -2.95
N GLN A 38 5.40 -19.51 -2.68
CA GLN A 38 6.50 -19.54 -3.65
C GLN A 38 6.90 -20.97 -4.04
N GLN A 39 6.75 -21.94 -3.17
CA GLN A 39 7.06 -23.36 -3.45
C GLN A 39 5.93 -24.10 -4.15
N THR A 40 4.66 -23.78 -3.87
CA THR A 40 3.52 -24.59 -4.29
C THR A 40 2.57 -23.91 -5.27
N ALA A 41 2.53 -22.59 -5.33
CA ALA A 41 1.60 -21.79 -6.14
C ALA A 41 2.32 -20.67 -6.93
N TRP A 42 3.52 -20.97 -7.43
CA TRP A 42 4.38 -20.02 -8.15
C TRP A 42 3.94 -19.72 -9.59
N GLY A 43 2.96 -20.46 -10.11
CA GLY A 43 2.50 -20.33 -11.49
C GLY A 43 1.87 -18.97 -11.81
N ASN A 44 1.69 -18.70 -13.10
CA ASN A 44 0.92 -17.53 -13.52
C ASN A 44 -0.59 -17.80 -13.29
N PRO A 45 -1.29 -17.01 -12.46
CA PRO A 45 -2.71 -17.24 -12.16
C PRO A 45 -3.64 -17.08 -13.38
N SER A 46 -3.18 -16.51 -14.48
CA SER A 46 -3.93 -16.41 -15.73
C SER A 46 -3.79 -17.66 -16.63
N SER A 47 -2.92 -18.60 -16.28
CA SER A 47 -2.69 -19.82 -17.06
C SER A 47 -3.67 -20.92 -16.70
N LEU A 48 -4.17 -21.67 -17.70
CA LEU A 48 -5.19 -22.72 -17.51
C LEU A 48 -4.61 -24.10 -17.16
N HIS A 49 -3.30 -24.22 -17.08
CA HIS A 49 -2.65 -25.48 -16.66
C HIS A 49 -2.59 -25.59 -15.12
N HIS A 50 -2.30 -26.78 -14.62
CA HIS A 50 -2.32 -27.11 -13.18
C HIS A 50 -1.60 -26.08 -12.29
N SER A 51 -0.36 -25.68 -12.61
CA SER A 51 0.38 -24.70 -11.79
C SER A 51 -0.27 -23.31 -11.80
N GLY A 52 -0.92 -22.91 -12.90
CA GLY A 52 -1.66 -21.65 -12.99
C GLY A 52 -2.92 -21.68 -12.14
N LEU A 53 -3.65 -22.80 -12.14
CA LEU A 53 -4.85 -22.97 -11.31
C LEU A 53 -4.53 -22.94 -9.81
N LEU A 54 -3.43 -23.55 -9.38
CA LEU A 54 -2.97 -23.46 -7.98
C LEU A 54 -2.67 -22.01 -7.57
N ALA A 55 -2.01 -21.25 -8.46
CA ALA A 55 -1.73 -19.84 -8.21
C ALA A 55 -3.01 -18.99 -8.16
N ALA A 56 -3.96 -19.23 -9.07
CA ALA A 56 -5.25 -18.56 -9.09
C ALA A 56 -6.05 -18.82 -7.81
N GLU A 57 -6.10 -20.07 -7.36
CA GLU A 57 -6.77 -20.45 -6.11
C GLU A 57 -6.15 -19.75 -4.89
N ALA A 58 -4.82 -19.73 -4.79
CA ALA A 58 -4.12 -19.04 -3.70
C ALA A 58 -4.42 -17.54 -3.68
N LEU A 59 -4.42 -16.90 -4.85
CA LEU A 59 -4.74 -15.48 -5.02
C LEU A 59 -6.17 -15.18 -4.61
N GLU A 60 -7.16 -15.92 -5.14
CA GLU A 60 -8.57 -15.68 -4.85
C GLU A 60 -8.91 -15.93 -3.39
N ARG A 61 -8.34 -16.95 -2.77
CA ARG A 61 -8.51 -17.20 -1.34
C ARG A 61 -7.94 -16.04 -0.50
N SER A 62 -6.79 -15.50 -0.88
CA SER A 62 -6.20 -14.35 -0.20
C SER A 62 -7.08 -13.10 -0.35
N ARG A 63 -7.58 -12.83 -1.57
CA ARG A 63 -8.52 -11.73 -1.83
C ARG A 63 -9.79 -11.85 -1.00
N LEU A 64 -10.39 -13.05 -0.96
CA LEU A 64 -11.59 -13.32 -0.17
C LEU A 64 -11.34 -13.05 1.33
N THR A 65 -10.22 -13.53 1.87
CA THR A 65 -9.85 -13.31 3.26
C THR A 65 -9.71 -11.83 3.59
N ILE A 66 -9.00 -11.05 2.77
CA ILE A 66 -8.84 -9.62 2.96
C ILE A 66 -10.19 -8.90 2.87
N ALA A 67 -10.99 -9.22 1.85
CA ALA A 67 -12.30 -8.61 1.66
C ALA A 67 -13.22 -8.84 2.87
N GLN A 68 -13.27 -10.05 3.41
CA GLN A 68 -14.04 -10.37 4.61
C GLN A 68 -13.65 -9.53 5.83
N HIS A 69 -12.34 -9.30 6.04
CA HIS A 69 -11.86 -8.46 7.13
C HIS A 69 -12.18 -6.97 6.95
N LEU A 70 -12.28 -6.52 5.70
CA LEU A 70 -12.62 -5.13 5.36
C LEU A 70 -14.13 -4.88 5.21
N GLY A 71 -14.98 -5.92 5.29
CA GLY A 71 -16.41 -5.79 5.03
C GLY A 71 -16.73 -5.47 3.55
N ALA A 72 -15.84 -5.89 2.63
CA ALA A 72 -15.92 -5.65 1.20
C ALA A 72 -16.13 -6.95 0.41
N THR A 73 -16.29 -6.88 -0.90
CA THR A 73 -16.25 -8.05 -1.78
C THR A 73 -14.86 -8.21 -2.42
N PRO A 74 -14.45 -9.43 -2.84
CA PRO A 74 -13.15 -9.62 -3.49
C PRO A 74 -12.95 -8.78 -4.76
N THR A 75 -14.03 -8.42 -5.45
CA THR A 75 -14.01 -7.58 -6.65
C THR A 75 -13.74 -6.10 -6.35
N ASP A 76 -13.98 -5.66 -5.11
CA ASP A 76 -13.71 -4.29 -4.68
C ASP A 76 -12.22 -4.07 -4.34
N LEU A 77 -11.43 -5.15 -4.28
CA LEU A 77 -10.02 -5.08 -3.91
C LEU A 77 -9.14 -4.86 -5.15
N ILE A 78 -8.30 -3.85 -5.08
CA ILE A 78 -7.26 -3.57 -6.06
C ILE A 78 -5.90 -3.77 -5.37
N CYS A 79 -5.14 -4.76 -5.81
CA CYS A 79 -3.77 -4.97 -5.35
C CYS A 79 -2.83 -4.00 -6.08
N THR A 80 -2.00 -3.30 -5.33
CA THR A 80 -1.03 -2.33 -5.84
C THR A 80 0.38 -2.69 -5.37
N SER A 81 1.38 -2.04 -5.95
CA SER A 81 2.78 -2.21 -5.53
C SER A 81 3.09 -1.58 -4.16
N GLY A 82 2.19 -0.73 -3.65
CA GLY A 82 2.35 -0.07 -2.35
C GLY A 82 1.43 1.14 -2.19
N ALA A 83 1.52 1.79 -1.02
CA ALA A 83 0.65 2.90 -0.62
C ALA A 83 0.72 4.09 -1.60
N THR A 84 1.88 4.39 -2.17
CA THR A 84 2.03 5.49 -3.15
C THR A 84 1.17 5.26 -4.39
N GLU A 85 1.18 4.05 -4.95
CA GLU A 85 0.32 3.70 -6.09
C GLU A 85 -1.15 3.75 -5.69
N SER A 86 -1.51 3.22 -4.52
CA SER A 86 -2.90 3.25 -4.03
C SER A 86 -3.42 4.67 -3.89
N VAL A 87 -2.64 5.58 -3.32
CA VAL A 87 -2.98 7.00 -3.18
C VAL A 87 -3.17 7.66 -4.55
N HIS A 88 -2.23 7.44 -5.49
CA HIS A 88 -2.32 8.01 -6.82
C HIS A 88 -3.53 7.45 -7.60
N LEU A 89 -3.81 6.15 -7.50
CA LEU A 89 -5.01 5.57 -8.11
C LEU A 89 -6.29 6.16 -7.54
N ALA A 90 -6.38 6.32 -6.21
CA ALA A 90 -7.55 6.90 -5.58
C ALA A 90 -7.75 8.37 -5.97
N LEU A 91 -6.72 9.20 -5.83
CA LEU A 91 -6.83 10.63 -6.10
C LEU A 91 -6.87 10.94 -7.59
N LEU A 92 -5.89 10.52 -8.36
CA LEU A 92 -5.82 10.86 -9.78
C LEU A 92 -6.79 10.02 -10.61
N GLY A 93 -6.98 8.72 -10.29
CA GLY A 93 -7.87 7.84 -11.01
C GLY A 93 -9.34 8.22 -10.87
N CYS A 94 -9.77 8.63 -9.68
CA CYS A 94 -11.16 9.05 -9.43
C CYS A 94 -11.40 10.50 -9.85
N LEU A 95 -10.50 11.41 -9.50
CA LEU A 95 -10.74 12.86 -9.65
C LEU A 95 -10.43 13.36 -11.06
N ASN A 96 -9.50 12.75 -11.79
CA ASN A 96 -9.18 13.16 -13.17
C ASN A 96 -10.35 12.96 -14.17
N ARG A 97 -11.38 12.21 -13.79
CA ARG A 97 -12.62 12.01 -14.57
C ARG A 97 -13.73 13.00 -14.21
N GLN A 98 -13.48 13.86 -13.21
CA GLN A 98 -14.43 14.87 -12.74
C GLN A 98 -13.99 16.24 -13.24
N PRO A 99 -14.92 17.20 -13.41
CA PRO A 99 -14.52 18.59 -13.59
C PRO A 99 -13.73 19.07 -12.38
N PRO A 100 -12.72 19.96 -12.57
CA PRO A 100 -11.96 20.50 -11.46
C PRO A 100 -12.83 21.10 -10.36
N GLY A 101 -12.50 20.78 -9.13
CA GLY A 101 -13.21 21.21 -7.95
C GLY A 101 -12.24 21.57 -6.82
N ARG A 102 -12.67 21.37 -5.58
CA ARG A 102 -11.88 21.65 -4.39
C ARG A 102 -11.39 20.33 -3.79
N LEU A 103 -10.08 20.22 -3.50
CA LEU A 103 -9.45 19.14 -2.78
C LEU A 103 -8.84 19.68 -1.50
N VAL A 104 -9.27 19.14 -0.37
CA VAL A 104 -8.70 19.47 0.94
C VAL A 104 -7.89 18.27 1.43
N ILE A 105 -6.65 18.51 1.81
CA ILE A 105 -5.75 17.50 2.41
C ILE A 105 -5.20 18.04 3.73
N SER A 106 -4.80 17.15 4.65
CA SER A 106 -4.19 17.62 5.89
C SER A 106 -2.80 18.23 5.64
N ALA A 107 -2.35 19.11 6.52
CA ALA A 107 -1.02 19.72 6.40
C ALA A 107 0.12 18.74 6.75
N VAL A 108 -0.19 17.55 7.25
CA VAL A 108 0.78 16.52 7.70
C VAL A 108 0.71 15.24 6.87
N GLU A 109 0.18 15.33 5.65
CA GLU A 109 0.10 14.18 4.74
C GLU A 109 1.45 13.64 4.31
N HIS A 110 1.48 12.36 4.00
CA HIS A 110 2.63 11.73 3.35
C HIS A 110 2.88 12.36 1.97
N THR A 111 4.14 12.39 1.54
CA THR A 111 4.57 12.97 0.25
C THR A 111 3.83 12.41 -0.97
N ALA A 112 3.36 11.16 -0.92
CA ALA A 112 2.54 10.59 -1.99
C ALA A 112 1.21 11.34 -2.19
N VAL A 113 0.57 11.81 -1.10
CA VAL A 113 -0.68 12.57 -1.15
C VAL A 113 -0.43 13.97 -1.68
N THR A 114 0.59 14.66 -1.16
CA THR A 114 0.93 16.03 -1.61
C THR A 114 1.39 16.05 -3.06
N ALA A 115 2.10 15.02 -3.54
CA ALA A 115 2.49 14.90 -4.94
C ALA A 115 1.28 14.68 -5.87
N ALA A 116 0.32 13.84 -5.48
CA ALA A 116 -0.92 13.65 -6.23
C ALA A 116 -1.76 14.94 -6.25
N ALA A 117 -1.85 15.63 -5.11
CA ALA A 117 -2.54 16.91 -5.00
C ALA A 117 -1.92 17.99 -5.89
N ALA A 118 -0.59 18.05 -5.98
CA ALA A 118 0.12 18.99 -6.87
C ALA A 118 -0.21 18.74 -8.35
N GLN A 119 -0.34 17.46 -8.77
CA GLN A 119 -0.78 17.12 -10.12
C GLN A 119 -2.22 17.57 -10.39
N LEU A 120 -3.12 17.35 -9.42
CA LEU A 120 -4.52 17.82 -9.53
C LEU A 120 -4.59 19.36 -9.61
N ASN A 121 -3.76 20.06 -8.84
CA ASN A 121 -3.67 21.52 -8.91
C ASN A 121 -3.24 21.98 -10.31
N ALA A 122 -2.29 21.30 -10.94
CA ALA A 122 -1.87 21.58 -12.32
C ALA A 122 -3.00 21.32 -13.35
N LEU A 123 -3.96 20.46 -13.01
CA LEU A 123 -5.17 20.18 -13.79
C LEU A 123 -6.35 21.10 -13.46
N GLY A 124 -6.13 22.14 -12.66
CA GLY A 124 -7.11 23.18 -12.33
C GLY A 124 -7.89 22.95 -11.04
N TRP A 125 -7.56 21.93 -10.26
CA TRP A 125 -8.17 21.72 -8.94
C TRP A 125 -7.67 22.77 -7.94
N GLN A 126 -8.56 23.25 -7.09
CA GLN A 126 -8.23 24.07 -5.92
C GLN A 126 -7.75 23.16 -4.79
N VAL A 127 -6.45 23.17 -4.49
CA VAL A 127 -5.88 22.37 -3.40
C VAL A 127 -5.69 23.26 -2.18
N GLU A 128 -6.30 22.84 -1.07
CA GLU A 128 -6.20 23.52 0.23
C GLU A 128 -5.60 22.57 1.28
N PHE A 129 -4.78 23.14 2.15
CA PHE A 129 -4.20 22.39 3.26
C PHE A 129 -4.99 22.67 4.54
N TRP A 130 -5.55 21.60 5.09
CA TRP A 130 -6.23 21.67 6.36
C TRP A 130 -5.21 21.80 7.50
N PRO A 131 -5.26 22.89 8.29
CA PRO A 131 -4.25 23.13 9.31
C PRO A 131 -4.35 22.13 10.45
N VAL A 132 -3.22 21.89 11.09
CA VAL A 132 -3.09 21.07 12.28
C VAL A 132 -2.58 21.90 13.46
N ASP A 133 -2.78 21.42 14.67
CA ASP A 133 -2.21 22.02 15.87
C ASP A 133 -0.75 21.55 16.06
N HIS A 134 -0.13 21.98 17.17
CA HIS A 134 1.26 21.64 17.52
C HIS A 134 1.49 20.14 17.80
N GLN A 135 0.42 19.36 17.97
CA GLN A 135 0.47 17.90 18.15
C GLN A 135 0.19 17.15 16.84
N GLY A 136 -0.03 17.86 15.72
CA GLY A 136 -0.37 17.27 14.44
C GLY A 136 -1.85 16.88 14.26
N MET A 137 -2.71 17.28 15.19
CA MET A 137 -4.15 17.02 15.12
C MET A 137 -4.85 18.03 14.22
N VAL A 138 -5.70 17.51 13.33
CA VAL A 138 -6.48 18.35 12.40
C VAL A 138 -7.43 19.28 13.16
N ARG A 139 -7.40 20.56 12.80
CA ARG A 139 -8.23 21.62 13.40
C ARG A 139 -9.67 21.57 12.85
N LEU A 140 -10.56 20.81 13.50
CA LEU A 140 -11.97 20.69 13.07
C LEU A 140 -12.76 22.01 13.13
N ASP A 141 -12.30 22.97 13.90
CA ASP A 141 -12.86 24.32 14.00
C ASP A 141 -12.56 25.21 12.78
N GLN A 142 -11.72 24.73 11.85
CA GLN A 142 -11.32 25.46 10.64
C GLN A 142 -11.73 24.74 9.33
N LEU A 143 -12.77 23.96 9.40
CA LEU A 143 -13.32 23.23 8.25
C LEU A 143 -14.29 24.08 7.45
#